data_a90335ba695c9eafec8e0cce49c97ce2
#
_entry.id   a90335ba695c9eafec8e0cce49c97ce2
#
_cell.length_a   1.000
_cell.length_b   1.000
_cell.length_c   1.000
_cell.angle_alpha   90.00
_cell.angle_beta   90.00
_cell.angle_gamma   90.00
#
_symmetry.space_group_name_H-M   'P 1'
#
loop_
_entity.id
_entity.type
_entity.pdbx_description
1 polymer ?
#
loop_
_entity_poly.entity_id
_entity_poly.type
_entity_poly.pdbx_seq_one_letter_code
_entity_poly.pdbx_strand_id
1 'polypeptide(L)'
;DKTAVLIIPGGGYEALWIDKEGVDVAKWFNGLGISAFVLKHRIPYWEGKECRSEVALSDAQRAIRIIRKNAKKWGIDPEKIGVLGFSAGGHLASSLSTHHDQGLKKSNLEIEKTGCRPDFSILIYPVVAMKSPYVHLGSRKSLIGEMPSSEMVEYFSNELQVKADTPPTILIHSDDDSVVLVENSVNYYLALRKFKIPAALHIWEDGGHGYGLAEKEGSVKDWPDICHKWMIQRKLIKH
;
A
#
# COMPACT_ATOMS: atom_id res chain seq x y z
N ASP A 1 -17.50 9.54 -13.42
CA ASP A 1 -16.06 9.28 -13.39
C ASP A 1 -15.80 8.03 -12.54
N LYS A 2 -14.76 7.26 -12.89
CA LYS A 2 -14.43 5.97 -12.28
C LYS A 2 -13.48 6.15 -11.11
N THR A 3 -13.54 5.20 -10.16
CA THR A 3 -12.49 5.01 -9.16
C THR A 3 -11.22 4.48 -9.81
N ALA A 4 -10.06 4.84 -9.28
CA ALA A 4 -8.77 4.29 -9.69
C ALA A 4 -8.00 3.72 -8.50
N VAL A 5 -7.17 2.71 -8.76
CA VAL A 5 -6.30 2.09 -7.75
C VAL A 5 -4.88 1.98 -8.32
N LEU A 6 -3.90 2.48 -7.57
CA LEU A 6 -2.48 2.21 -7.76
C LEU A 6 -2.13 0.92 -7.01
N ILE A 7 -1.73 -0.11 -7.74
CA ILE A 7 -1.39 -1.43 -7.19
C ILE A 7 0.12 -1.52 -7.03
N ILE A 8 0.58 -1.87 -5.84
CA ILE A 8 1.99 -1.99 -5.49
C ILE A 8 2.28 -3.46 -5.11
N PRO A 9 2.88 -4.25 -6.00
CA PRO A 9 3.26 -5.63 -5.72
C PRO A 9 4.28 -5.73 -4.60
N GLY A 10 4.26 -6.86 -3.86
CA GLY A 10 5.29 -7.21 -2.91
C GLY A 10 6.59 -7.69 -3.56
N GLY A 11 7.47 -8.28 -2.75
CA GLY A 11 8.77 -8.81 -3.18
C GLY A 11 9.94 -8.35 -2.31
N GLY A 12 9.68 -8.00 -1.03
CA GLY A 12 10.71 -7.73 -0.03
C GLY A 12 11.58 -6.50 -0.30
N TYR A 13 11.21 -5.61 -1.22
CA TYR A 13 12.06 -4.56 -1.79
C TYR A 13 13.28 -5.07 -2.57
N GLU A 14 13.33 -6.35 -2.90
CA GLU A 14 14.38 -6.99 -3.72
C GLU A 14 13.86 -7.36 -5.10
N ALA A 15 12.56 -7.61 -5.22
CA ALA A 15 11.87 -7.97 -6.46
C ALA A 15 10.47 -7.35 -6.49
N LEU A 16 9.74 -7.59 -7.58
CA LEU A 16 8.34 -7.22 -7.72
C LEU A 16 7.55 -8.41 -8.28
N TRP A 17 6.57 -8.90 -7.52
CA TRP A 17 5.66 -9.98 -7.94
C TRP A 17 4.57 -9.45 -8.89
N ILE A 18 5.02 -8.90 -10.04
CA ILE A 18 4.19 -8.14 -11.00
C ILE A 18 3.00 -8.94 -11.51
N ASP A 19 3.14 -10.23 -11.76
CA ASP A 19 2.05 -11.03 -12.31
C ASP A 19 0.96 -11.27 -11.26
N LYS A 20 1.27 -11.99 -10.20
CA LYS A 20 0.31 -12.44 -9.17
C LYS A 20 -0.29 -11.28 -8.35
N GLU A 21 0.54 -10.33 -7.93
CA GLU A 21 0.16 -9.22 -7.05
C GLU A 21 -0.03 -7.89 -7.80
N GLY A 22 0.17 -7.90 -9.11
CA GLY A 22 0.01 -6.73 -9.98
C GLY A 22 -1.03 -6.96 -11.06
N VAL A 23 -0.67 -7.68 -12.13
CA VAL A 23 -1.49 -7.84 -13.35
C VAL A 23 -2.81 -8.56 -13.06
N ASP A 24 -2.80 -9.65 -12.29
CA ASP A 24 -4.02 -10.40 -12.00
C ASP A 24 -4.98 -9.57 -11.13
N VAL A 25 -4.44 -8.85 -10.15
CA VAL A 25 -5.22 -7.90 -9.32
C VAL A 25 -5.77 -6.75 -10.15
N ALA A 26 -5.01 -6.23 -11.11
CA ALA A 26 -5.48 -5.20 -12.04
C ALA A 26 -6.63 -5.69 -12.92
N LYS A 27 -6.57 -6.94 -13.41
CA LYS A 27 -7.67 -7.55 -14.17
C LYS A 27 -8.92 -7.69 -13.30
N TRP A 28 -8.78 -8.11 -12.03
CA TRP A 28 -9.89 -8.19 -11.09
C TRP A 28 -10.57 -6.82 -10.89
N PHE A 29 -9.81 -5.76 -10.62
CA PHE A 29 -10.35 -4.40 -10.50
C PHE A 29 -11.02 -3.92 -11.79
N ASN A 30 -10.44 -4.23 -12.95
CA ASN A 30 -11.04 -3.88 -14.24
C ASN A 30 -12.40 -4.57 -14.44
N GLY A 31 -12.55 -5.81 -13.97
CA GLY A 31 -13.83 -6.54 -13.95
C GLY A 31 -14.90 -5.82 -13.09
N LEU A 32 -14.49 -5.06 -12.09
CA LEU A 32 -15.36 -4.22 -11.25
C LEU A 32 -15.58 -2.79 -11.83
N GLY A 33 -15.04 -2.49 -13.01
CA GLY A 33 -15.14 -1.17 -13.64
C GLY A 33 -14.20 -0.10 -13.05
N ILE A 34 -13.20 -0.52 -12.25
CA ILE A 34 -12.20 0.34 -11.61
C ILE A 34 -10.97 0.44 -12.50
N SER A 35 -10.43 1.64 -12.68
CA SER A 35 -9.17 1.84 -13.39
C SER A 35 -7.99 1.40 -12.53
N ALA A 36 -7.17 0.47 -13.01
CA ALA A 36 -6.05 -0.07 -12.25
C ALA A 36 -4.71 0.28 -12.90
N PHE A 37 -3.73 0.66 -12.06
CA PHE A 37 -2.37 1.01 -12.44
C PHE A 37 -1.40 0.18 -11.62
N VAL A 38 -0.53 -0.59 -12.25
CA VAL A 38 0.49 -1.40 -11.56
C VAL A 38 1.79 -0.61 -11.51
N LEU A 39 2.31 -0.41 -10.30
CA LEU A 39 3.55 0.33 -10.08
C LEU A 39 4.76 -0.60 -10.19
N LYS A 40 5.61 -0.34 -11.17
CA LYS A 40 6.96 -0.89 -11.23
C LYS A 40 7.92 0.14 -10.63
N HIS A 41 8.01 0.18 -9.30
CA HIS A 41 8.90 1.11 -8.60
C HIS A 41 10.35 0.65 -8.65
N ARG A 42 11.28 1.59 -8.47
CA ARG A 42 12.70 1.29 -8.33
C ARG A 42 12.95 0.51 -7.04
N ILE A 43 13.85 -0.46 -7.12
CA ILE A 43 14.32 -1.23 -5.97
C ILE A 43 15.31 -0.35 -5.17
N PRO A 44 15.10 -0.19 -3.84
CA PRO A 44 15.96 0.67 -3.01
C PRO A 44 17.39 0.18 -2.92
N TYR A 45 17.57 -1.14 -2.82
CA TYR A 45 18.88 -1.77 -2.74
C TYR A 45 19.25 -2.39 -4.09
N TRP A 46 20.46 -2.10 -4.56
CA TRP A 46 21.05 -2.72 -5.73
C TRP A 46 22.45 -3.18 -5.36
N GLU A 47 22.82 -4.38 -5.77
CA GLU A 47 24.10 -5.01 -5.48
C GLU A 47 25.28 -4.04 -5.67
N GLY A 48 26.10 -3.86 -4.61
CA GLY A 48 27.24 -2.96 -4.60
C GLY A 48 26.97 -1.46 -4.56
N LYS A 49 25.73 -1.02 -4.31
CA LYS A 49 25.36 0.41 -4.18
C LYS A 49 24.77 0.73 -2.80
N GLU A 50 24.88 1.99 -2.41
CA GLU A 50 24.23 2.49 -1.20
C GLU A 50 22.72 2.31 -1.26
N CYS A 51 22.12 2.02 -0.11
CA CYS A 51 20.68 1.93 0.03
C CYS A 51 20.03 3.31 -0.23
N ARG A 52 19.05 3.33 -1.14
CA ARG A 52 18.30 4.53 -1.53
C ARG A 52 16.84 4.37 -1.07
N SER A 53 16.63 4.41 0.22
CA SER A 53 15.33 4.15 0.87
C SER A 53 14.16 5.02 0.35
N GLU A 54 14.45 6.23 -0.11
CA GLU A 54 13.45 7.19 -0.57
C GLU A 54 12.94 6.94 -2.00
N VAL A 55 13.65 6.14 -2.83
CA VAL A 55 13.31 6.04 -4.27
C VAL A 55 11.96 5.39 -4.52
N ALA A 56 11.62 4.34 -3.76
CA ALA A 56 10.35 3.64 -3.93
C ALA A 56 9.17 4.55 -3.53
N LEU A 57 9.29 5.26 -2.41
CA LEU A 57 8.27 6.21 -1.96
C LEU A 57 8.11 7.38 -2.96
N SER A 58 9.20 7.92 -3.47
CA SER A 58 9.17 8.96 -4.50
C SER A 58 8.45 8.50 -5.77
N ASP A 59 8.68 7.25 -6.19
CA ASP A 59 7.99 6.68 -7.35
C ASP A 59 6.48 6.51 -7.10
N ALA A 60 6.09 6.04 -5.92
CA ALA A 60 4.68 5.89 -5.54
C ALA A 60 3.96 7.25 -5.45
N GLN A 61 4.58 8.25 -4.83
CA GLN A 61 4.08 9.63 -4.79
C GLN A 61 3.91 10.21 -6.20
N ARG A 62 4.91 10.01 -7.07
CA ARG A 62 4.87 10.45 -8.45
C ARG A 62 3.75 9.78 -9.24
N ALA A 63 3.54 8.48 -9.04
CA ALA A 63 2.48 7.73 -9.70
C ALA A 63 1.09 8.29 -9.35
N ILE A 64 0.78 8.53 -8.08
CA ILE A 64 -0.50 9.16 -7.66
C ILE A 64 -0.65 10.55 -8.30
N ARG A 65 0.39 11.36 -8.31
CA ARG A 65 0.35 12.69 -8.96
C ARG A 65 0.01 12.58 -10.45
N ILE A 66 0.63 11.62 -11.16
CA ILE A 66 0.36 11.39 -12.59
C ILE A 66 -1.10 10.97 -12.80
N ILE A 67 -1.61 10.02 -12.01
CA ILE A 67 -3.00 9.56 -12.11
C ILE A 67 -3.95 10.73 -11.84
N ARG A 68 -3.75 11.47 -10.75
CA ARG A 68 -4.62 12.59 -10.36
C ARG A 68 -4.61 13.73 -11.36
N LYS A 69 -3.45 14.10 -11.89
CA LYS A 69 -3.33 15.15 -12.91
C LYS A 69 -4.03 14.79 -14.23
N ASN A 70 -4.02 13.51 -14.59
CA ASN A 70 -4.65 13.02 -15.80
C ASN A 70 -6.08 12.46 -15.57
N ALA A 71 -6.62 12.54 -14.37
CA ALA A 71 -7.87 11.92 -13.98
C ALA A 71 -9.01 12.26 -14.94
N LYS A 72 -9.23 13.54 -15.21
CA LYS A 72 -10.25 14.01 -16.16
C LYS A 72 -10.08 13.41 -17.57
N LYS A 73 -8.84 13.36 -18.06
CA LYS A 73 -8.53 12.80 -19.39
C LYS A 73 -8.83 11.31 -19.46
N TRP A 74 -8.68 10.60 -18.35
CA TRP A 74 -8.85 9.14 -18.27
C TRP A 74 -10.23 8.72 -17.74
N GLY A 75 -11.14 9.69 -17.52
CA GLY A 75 -12.47 9.43 -16.97
C GLY A 75 -12.45 8.93 -15.51
N ILE A 76 -11.46 9.38 -14.74
CA ILE A 76 -11.25 9.05 -13.32
C ILE A 76 -11.73 10.22 -12.46
N ASP A 77 -12.33 9.92 -11.32
CA ASP A 77 -12.63 10.87 -10.27
C ASP A 77 -11.34 11.19 -9.49
N PRO A 78 -10.82 12.43 -9.51
CA PRO A 78 -9.59 12.79 -8.82
C PRO A 78 -9.66 12.65 -7.30
N GLU A 79 -10.87 12.55 -6.73
CA GLU A 79 -11.13 12.35 -5.29
C GLU A 79 -11.35 10.85 -4.93
N LYS A 80 -11.16 9.94 -5.90
CA LYS A 80 -11.33 8.49 -5.73
C LYS A 80 -10.14 7.71 -6.28
N ILE A 81 -8.94 8.12 -5.92
CA ILE A 81 -7.68 7.46 -6.30
C ILE A 81 -7.08 6.82 -5.08
N GLY A 82 -7.18 5.50 -4.99
CA GLY A 82 -6.63 4.72 -3.88
C GLY A 82 -5.29 4.07 -4.18
N VAL A 83 -4.73 3.46 -3.15
CA VAL A 83 -3.55 2.60 -3.25
C VAL A 83 -3.88 1.22 -2.69
N LEU A 84 -3.37 0.18 -3.35
CA LEU A 84 -3.38 -1.18 -2.85
C LEU A 84 -1.93 -1.69 -2.81
N GLY A 85 -1.54 -2.38 -1.72
CA GLY A 85 -0.22 -2.95 -1.63
C GLY A 85 -0.19 -4.29 -0.92
N PHE A 86 0.69 -5.18 -1.38
CA PHE A 86 0.93 -6.52 -0.87
C PHE A 86 2.28 -6.60 -0.16
N SER A 87 2.39 -7.23 1.00
CA SER A 87 3.66 -7.51 1.66
C SER A 87 4.55 -6.25 1.78
N ALA A 88 5.76 -6.24 1.23
CA ALA A 88 6.61 -5.05 1.14
C ALA A 88 5.97 -3.91 0.29
N GLY A 89 5.15 -4.24 -0.72
CA GLY A 89 4.32 -3.26 -1.43
C GLY A 89 3.23 -2.68 -0.53
N GLY A 90 2.73 -3.44 0.44
CA GLY A 90 1.85 -2.96 1.52
C GLY A 90 2.57 -1.95 2.43
N HIS A 91 3.87 -2.18 2.69
CA HIS A 91 4.69 -1.19 3.37
C HIS A 91 4.78 0.11 2.55
N LEU A 92 5.07 0.02 1.26
CA LEU A 92 5.15 1.20 0.39
C LEU A 92 3.79 1.92 0.28
N ALA A 93 2.69 1.17 0.22
CA ALA A 93 1.33 1.74 0.21
C ALA A 93 1.00 2.47 1.53
N SER A 94 1.36 1.90 2.67
CA SER A 94 1.19 2.55 3.98
C SER A 94 2.15 3.72 4.16
N SER A 95 3.38 3.65 3.65
CA SER A 95 4.31 4.80 3.60
C SER A 95 3.73 5.94 2.77
N LEU A 96 3.20 5.67 1.58
CA LEU A 96 2.51 6.67 0.77
C LEU A 96 1.31 7.28 1.50
N SER A 97 0.59 6.49 2.28
CA SER A 97 -0.59 6.90 3.04
C SER A 97 -0.26 7.78 4.27
N THR A 98 0.97 7.72 4.77
CA THR A 98 1.43 8.46 5.95
C THR A 98 2.39 9.59 5.61
N HIS A 99 3.16 9.46 4.53
CA HIS A 99 4.17 10.44 4.09
C HIS A 99 3.76 11.20 2.81
N HIS A 100 2.47 11.38 2.60
CA HIS A 100 1.95 12.18 1.48
C HIS A 100 2.10 13.68 1.71
N ASP A 101 1.95 14.45 0.62
CA ASP A 101 1.85 15.92 0.65
C ASP A 101 0.68 16.43 -0.19
N GLN A 102 0.36 17.71 -0.04
CA GLN A 102 -0.69 18.42 -0.78
C GLN A 102 -0.19 19.05 -2.08
N GLY A 103 0.99 18.68 -2.54
CA GLY A 103 1.67 19.23 -3.69
C GLY A 103 2.72 20.27 -3.33
N LEU A 104 3.86 20.20 -4.02
CA LEU A 104 5.00 21.08 -3.83
C LEU A 104 4.81 22.36 -4.64
N LYS A 105 4.07 23.32 -4.12
CA LYS A 105 3.64 24.56 -4.83
C LYS A 105 4.79 25.35 -5.46
N LYS A 106 6.00 25.27 -4.89
CA LYS A 106 7.20 25.97 -5.38
C LYS A 106 8.03 25.14 -6.37
N SER A 107 7.62 23.91 -6.69
CA SER A 107 8.34 23.08 -7.65
C SER A 107 8.27 23.68 -9.06
N ASN A 108 9.39 23.57 -9.79
CA ASN A 108 9.43 23.92 -11.22
C ASN A 108 8.73 22.88 -12.11
N LEU A 109 8.42 21.73 -11.56
CA LEU A 109 7.72 20.64 -12.25
C LEU A 109 6.22 20.70 -11.95
N GLU A 110 5.42 21.00 -12.95
CA GLU A 110 3.95 21.10 -12.82
C GLU A 110 3.28 19.87 -12.19
N ILE A 111 3.84 18.68 -12.42
CA ILE A 111 3.31 17.43 -11.86
C ILE A 111 3.45 17.39 -10.34
N GLU A 112 4.49 17.97 -9.78
CA GLU A 112 4.75 17.98 -8.36
C GLU A 112 3.89 18.96 -7.57
N LYS A 113 3.23 19.89 -8.26
CA LYS A 113 2.23 20.78 -7.65
C LYS A 113 0.92 20.06 -7.32
N THR A 114 0.74 18.82 -7.83
CA THR A 114 -0.42 17.97 -7.53
C THR A 114 -0.17 17.19 -6.25
N GLY A 115 -1.16 17.13 -5.36
CA GLY A 115 -1.07 16.31 -4.13
C GLY A 115 -0.96 14.81 -4.41
N CYS A 116 -0.24 14.11 -3.55
CA CYS A 116 0.00 12.66 -3.67
C CYS A 116 -0.72 11.83 -2.60
N ARG A 117 -1.61 12.41 -1.80
CA ARG A 117 -2.38 11.67 -0.80
C ARG A 117 -3.34 10.70 -1.49
N PRO A 118 -3.30 9.37 -1.20
CA PRO A 118 -4.34 8.46 -1.64
C PRO A 118 -5.68 8.79 -0.96
N ASP A 119 -6.80 8.54 -1.64
CA ASP A 119 -8.12 8.80 -1.06
C ASP A 119 -8.61 7.63 -0.21
N PHE A 120 -8.04 6.44 -0.43
CA PHE A 120 -8.23 5.23 0.38
C PHE A 120 -7.04 4.28 0.23
N SER A 121 -6.90 3.33 1.17
CA SER A 121 -5.84 2.32 1.16
C SER A 121 -6.38 0.91 1.37
N ILE A 122 -5.81 -0.05 0.64
CA ILE A 122 -6.09 -1.48 0.75
C ILE A 122 -4.74 -2.17 1.00
N LEU A 123 -4.57 -2.78 2.16
CA LEU A 123 -3.30 -3.37 2.59
C LEU A 123 -3.47 -4.86 2.81
N ILE A 124 -2.75 -5.66 2.04
CA ILE A 124 -2.86 -7.14 2.04
C ILE A 124 -1.57 -7.72 2.60
N TYR A 125 -1.67 -8.44 3.72
CA TYR A 125 -0.55 -8.97 4.52
C TYR A 125 0.66 -8.01 4.56
N PRO A 126 0.40 -6.73 4.91
CA PRO A 126 1.42 -5.69 4.73
C PRO A 126 2.55 -5.84 5.73
N VAL A 127 3.78 -5.63 5.29
CA VAL A 127 4.83 -5.15 6.18
C VAL A 127 4.45 -3.73 6.60
N VAL A 128 4.62 -3.39 7.88
CA VAL A 128 4.32 -2.05 8.42
C VAL A 128 5.42 -1.60 9.37
N ALA A 129 5.76 -2.45 10.35
CA ALA A 129 6.77 -2.15 11.36
C ALA A 129 8.19 -2.44 10.84
N MET A 130 9.08 -1.48 11.04
CA MET A 130 10.54 -1.67 10.86
C MET A 130 11.24 -1.94 12.19
N LYS A 131 10.49 -1.99 13.30
CA LYS A 131 10.99 -2.22 14.66
C LYS A 131 10.59 -3.59 15.18
N SER A 132 11.51 -4.22 15.95
CA SER A 132 11.19 -5.46 16.70
C SER A 132 10.03 -5.25 17.68
N PRO A 133 9.22 -6.29 18.01
CA PRO A 133 9.42 -7.67 17.57
C PRO A 133 8.78 -8.03 16.22
N TYR A 134 7.99 -7.17 15.58
CA TYR A 134 7.15 -7.51 14.43
C TYR A 134 7.77 -7.18 13.07
N VAL A 135 9.05 -6.82 13.06
CA VAL A 135 9.75 -6.44 11.82
C VAL A 135 9.95 -7.64 10.86
N HIS A 136 9.66 -7.46 9.60
CA HIS A 136 10.16 -8.34 8.55
C HIS A 136 11.58 -7.93 8.19
N LEU A 137 12.58 -8.67 8.70
CA LEU A 137 14.01 -8.31 8.60
C LEU A 137 14.50 -8.16 7.16
N GLY A 138 14.06 -9.01 6.24
CA GLY A 138 14.41 -8.92 4.82
C GLY A 138 13.99 -7.57 4.22
N SER A 139 12.72 -7.19 4.36
CA SER A 139 12.23 -5.90 3.86
C SER A 139 12.93 -4.70 4.51
N ARG A 140 13.23 -4.78 5.83
CA ARG A 140 13.99 -3.71 6.50
C ARG A 140 15.38 -3.56 5.91
N LYS A 141 16.13 -4.67 5.78
CA LYS A 141 17.48 -4.67 5.20
C LYS A 141 17.46 -4.09 3.80
N SER A 142 16.54 -4.53 2.95
CA SER A 142 16.45 -4.10 1.55
C SER A 142 16.02 -2.64 1.40
N LEU A 143 15.20 -2.10 2.35
CA LEU A 143 14.72 -0.73 2.30
C LEU A 143 15.70 0.27 2.93
N ILE A 144 16.22 -0.01 4.13
CA ILE A 144 16.98 0.93 4.96
C ILE A 144 18.36 0.43 5.38
N GLY A 145 18.79 -0.72 4.84
CA GLY A 145 20.13 -1.27 5.08
C GLY A 145 20.21 -2.18 6.31
N GLU A 146 21.39 -2.75 6.52
CA GLU A 146 21.63 -3.71 7.62
C GLU A 146 21.69 -3.05 9.00
N MET A 147 22.26 -1.85 9.07
CA MET A 147 22.43 -1.08 10.31
C MET A 147 21.80 0.31 10.18
N PRO A 148 20.46 0.39 10.05
CA PRO A 148 19.79 1.67 9.94
C PRO A 148 19.85 2.44 11.26
N SER A 149 19.85 3.78 11.20
CA SER A 149 19.71 4.60 12.40
C SER A 149 18.33 4.43 13.03
N SER A 150 18.21 4.74 14.31
CA SER A 150 16.92 4.69 15.03
C SER A 150 15.87 5.59 14.38
N GLU A 151 16.29 6.75 13.87
CA GLU A 151 15.41 7.70 13.18
C GLU A 151 14.86 7.12 11.87
N MET A 152 15.69 6.39 11.10
CA MET A 152 15.22 5.70 9.89
C MET A 152 14.25 4.58 10.23
N VAL A 153 14.54 3.79 11.26
CA VAL A 153 13.62 2.72 11.73
C VAL A 153 12.28 3.32 12.16
N GLU A 154 12.29 4.42 12.89
CA GLU A 154 11.08 5.11 13.32
C GLU A 154 10.33 5.71 12.12
N TYR A 155 11.03 6.41 11.23
CA TYR A 155 10.45 7.04 10.04
C TYR A 155 9.73 6.05 9.13
N PHE A 156 10.29 4.85 8.94
CA PHE A 156 9.71 3.80 8.11
C PHE A 156 8.82 2.81 8.88
N SER A 157 8.63 2.97 10.19
CA SER A 157 7.61 2.24 10.95
C SER A 157 6.28 2.97 10.81
N ASN A 158 5.47 2.54 9.83
CA ASN A 158 4.29 3.31 9.38
C ASN A 158 3.18 3.38 10.43
N GLU A 159 3.10 2.45 11.37
CA GLU A 159 2.20 2.51 12.53
C GLU A 159 2.48 3.71 13.43
N LEU A 160 3.73 4.20 13.43
CA LEU A 160 4.14 5.38 14.17
C LEU A 160 3.92 6.70 13.40
N GLN A 161 3.65 6.60 12.10
CA GLN A 161 3.51 7.75 11.19
C GLN A 161 2.05 8.09 10.86
N VAL A 162 1.10 7.35 11.42
CA VAL A 162 -0.34 7.62 11.24
C VAL A 162 -0.68 8.99 11.83
N LYS A 163 -1.42 9.80 11.07
CA LYS A 163 -1.85 11.15 11.43
C LYS A 163 -3.30 11.39 11.01
N ALA A 164 -3.90 12.51 11.43
CA ALA A 164 -5.32 12.77 11.26
C ALA A 164 -5.82 12.76 9.79
N ASP A 165 -4.94 13.01 8.84
CA ASP A 165 -5.24 13.01 7.41
C ASP A 165 -4.79 11.73 6.67
N THR A 166 -4.36 10.68 7.39
CA THR A 166 -4.15 9.35 6.81
C THR A 166 -5.46 8.82 6.21
N PRO A 167 -5.45 8.22 5.01
CA PRO A 167 -6.70 7.82 4.35
C PRO A 167 -7.42 6.66 5.05
N PRO A 168 -8.75 6.53 4.85
CA PRO A 168 -9.50 5.33 5.24
C PRO A 168 -8.85 4.08 4.69
N THR A 169 -8.75 3.03 5.51
CA THR A 169 -7.95 1.84 5.19
C THR A 169 -8.71 0.55 5.50
N ILE A 170 -8.60 -0.43 4.61
CA ILE A 170 -8.92 -1.84 4.90
C ILE A 170 -7.62 -2.65 4.94
N LEU A 171 -7.50 -3.51 5.96
CA LEU A 171 -6.39 -4.44 6.15
C LEU A 171 -6.90 -5.88 6.07
N ILE A 172 -6.16 -6.71 5.38
CA ILE A 172 -6.43 -8.13 5.12
C ILE A 172 -5.18 -8.92 5.51
N HIS A 173 -5.31 -9.92 6.37
CA HIS A 173 -4.17 -10.73 6.81
C HIS A 173 -4.59 -12.15 7.20
N SER A 174 -3.64 -13.06 7.31
CA SER A 174 -3.82 -14.39 7.90
C SER A 174 -3.06 -14.49 9.22
N ASP A 175 -3.65 -15.15 10.22
CA ASP A 175 -3.05 -15.30 11.54
C ASP A 175 -1.81 -16.22 11.52
N ASP A 176 -1.84 -17.22 10.64
CA ASP A 176 -0.74 -18.16 10.40
C ASP A 176 0.39 -17.64 9.50
N ASP A 177 0.39 -16.34 9.14
CA ASP A 177 1.46 -15.75 8.33
C ASP A 177 2.79 -15.75 9.11
N SER A 178 3.67 -16.70 8.78
CA SER A 178 4.99 -16.85 9.40
C SER A 178 6.09 -15.97 8.76
N VAL A 179 5.78 -15.27 7.68
CA VAL A 179 6.72 -14.37 6.96
C VAL A 179 6.56 -12.94 7.44
N VAL A 180 5.33 -12.44 7.43
CA VAL A 180 4.98 -11.11 7.95
C VAL A 180 3.94 -11.28 9.04
N LEU A 181 4.36 -11.13 10.28
CA LEU A 181 3.49 -11.36 11.44
C LEU A 181 2.24 -10.46 11.40
N VAL A 182 1.09 -11.04 11.72
CA VAL A 182 -0.24 -10.40 11.68
C VAL A 182 -0.31 -9.11 12.50
N GLU A 183 0.53 -8.98 13.52
CA GLU A 183 0.65 -7.77 14.35
C GLU A 183 1.03 -6.52 13.57
N ASN A 184 1.65 -6.65 12.38
CA ASN A 184 1.85 -5.52 11.49
C ASN A 184 0.50 -4.85 11.14
N SER A 185 -0.49 -5.65 10.74
CA SER A 185 -1.84 -5.15 10.45
C SER A 185 -2.57 -4.68 11.69
N VAL A 186 -2.48 -5.41 12.80
CA VAL A 186 -3.11 -5.07 14.08
C VAL A 186 -2.62 -3.72 14.59
N ASN A 187 -1.30 -3.50 14.63
CA ASN A 187 -0.70 -2.27 15.13
C ASN A 187 -1.06 -1.06 14.25
N TYR A 188 -1.06 -1.23 12.93
CA TYR A 188 -1.48 -0.16 12.02
C TYR A 188 -2.96 0.19 12.20
N TYR A 189 -3.82 -0.83 12.34
CA TYR A 189 -5.24 -0.62 12.63
C TYR A 189 -5.45 0.13 13.95
N LEU A 190 -4.74 -0.23 15.02
CA LEU A 190 -4.82 0.47 16.31
C LEU A 190 -4.35 1.93 16.18
N ALA A 191 -3.31 2.19 15.40
CA ALA A 191 -2.85 3.55 15.12
C ALA A 191 -3.92 4.37 14.38
N LEU A 192 -4.56 3.80 13.34
CA LEU A 192 -5.68 4.45 12.63
C LEU A 192 -6.83 4.79 13.60
N ARG A 193 -7.20 3.86 14.47
CA ARG A 193 -8.26 4.07 15.48
C ARG A 193 -7.95 5.23 16.44
N LYS A 194 -6.70 5.37 16.86
CA LYS A 194 -6.25 6.47 17.73
C LYS A 194 -6.55 7.84 17.13
N PHE A 195 -6.45 7.97 15.81
CA PHE A 195 -6.78 9.19 15.07
C PHE A 195 -8.23 9.21 14.55
N LYS A 196 -9.08 8.23 14.93
CA LYS A 196 -10.49 8.10 14.49
C LYS A 196 -10.64 7.98 12.97
N ILE A 197 -9.63 7.44 12.30
CA ILE A 197 -9.67 7.19 10.86
C ILE A 197 -10.54 5.95 10.62
N PRO A 198 -11.49 5.98 9.66
CA PRO A 198 -12.28 4.82 9.31
C PRO A 198 -11.38 3.68 8.84
N ALA A 199 -11.43 2.55 9.53
CA ALA A 199 -10.59 1.39 9.23
C ALA A 199 -11.38 0.09 9.40
N ALA A 200 -11.10 -0.90 8.55
CA ALA A 200 -11.53 -2.28 8.68
C ALA A 200 -10.29 -3.19 8.76
N LEU A 201 -10.38 -4.23 9.59
CA LEU A 201 -9.34 -5.26 9.71
C LEU A 201 -10.02 -6.63 9.64
N HIS A 202 -9.58 -7.46 8.70
CA HIS A 202 -10.03 -8.84 8.54
C HIS A 202 -8.84 -9.78 8.68
N ILE A 203 -8.93 -10.71 9.60
CA ILE A 203 -7.93 -11.73 9.88
C ILE A 203 -8.61 -13.10 9.77
N TRP A 204 -8.02 -14.00 8.99
CA TRP A 204 -8.40 -15.40 8.91
C TRP A 204 -7.40 -16.25 9.67
N GLU A 205 -7.86 -17.38 10.19
CA GLU A 205 -7.03 -18.31 10.93
C GLU A 205 -5.90 -18.87 10.06
N ASP A 206 -6.20 -19.17 8.79
CA ASP A 206 -5.29 -19.78 7.81
C ASP A 206 -5.24 -19.00 6.50
N GLY A 207 -4.13 -19.11 5.77
CA GLY A 207 -3.89 -18.49 4.47
C GLY A 207 -2.41 -18.23 4.19
N GLY A 208 -1.57 -18.20 5.21
CA GLY A 208 -0.13 -17.97 5.10
C GLY A 208 0.19 -16.61 4.50
N HIS A 209 1.29 -16.56 3.73
CA HIS A 209 1.79 -15.34 3.08
C HIS A 209 1.80 -15.45 1.56
N GLY A 210 1.58 -14.33 0.87
CA GLY A 210 1.78 -14.26 -0.59
C GLY A 210 0.66 -14.89 -1.42
N TYR A 211 -0.57 -14.96 -0.90
CA TYR A 211 -1.69 -15.60 -1.59
C TYR A 211 -2.26 -14.81 -2.79
N GLY A 212 -1.91 -13.52 -2.99
CA GLY A 212 -2.46 -12.71 -4.08
C GLY A 212 -3.99 -12.61 -4.01
N LEU A 213 -4.72 -12.99 -5.07
CA LEU A 213 -6.19 -13.06 -5.07
C LEU A 213 -6.76 -14.27 -4.31
N ALA A 214 -5.92 -15.15 -3.78
CA ALA A 214 -6.29 -16.31 -2.96
C ALA A 214 -7.28 -17.30 -3.63
N GLU A 215 -7.26 -17.43 -4.96
CA GLU A 215 -8.24 -18.23 -5.72
C GLU A 215 -8.32 -19.71 -5.29
N LYS A 216 -7.24 -20.23 -4.67
CA LYS A 216 -7.09 -21.64 -4.26
C LYS A 216 -6.83 -21.81 -2.77
N GLU A 217 -6.85 -20.73 -2.02
CA GLU A 217 -6.47 -20.70 -0.60
C GLU A 217 -7.73 -20.71 0.28
N GLY A 218 -7.83 -21.56 1.24
CA GLY A 218 -8.83 -21.70 2.29
C GLY A 218 -9.91 -20.62 2.45
N SER A 219 -10.14 -20.18 3.65
CA SER A 219 -11.14 -19.13 3.95
C SER A 219 -10.71 -17.73 3.50
N VAL A 220 -9.41 -17.49 3.36
CA VAL A 220 -8.87 -16.19 2.91
C VAL A 220 -9.28 -15.85 1.45
N LYS A 221 -9.73 -16.82 0.66
CA LYS A 221 -10.24 -16.59 -0.71
C LYS A 221 -11.39 -15.58 -0.79
N ASP A 222 -12.06 -15.31 0.33
CA ASP A 222 -13.20 -14.38 0.37
C ASP A 222 -12.76 -12.91 0.47
N TRP A 223 -11.45 -12.63 0.61
CA TRP A 223 -10.97 -11.26 0.79
C TRP A 223 -11.31 -10.31 -0.39
N PRO A 224 -11.31 -10.75 -1.67
CA PRO A 224 -11.67 -9.85 -2.77
C PRO A 224 -13.13 -9.38 -2.65
N ASP A 225 -14.05 -10.26 -2.27
CA ASP A 225 -15.46 -9.93 -2.06
C ASP A 225 -15.66 -9.00 -0.87
N ILE A 226 -14.92 -9.22 0.21
CA ILE A 226 -14.93 -8.33 1.38
C ILE A 226 -14.41 -6.94 1.01
N CYS A 227 -13.30 -6.88 0.27
CA CYS A 227 -12.74 -5.63 -0.25
C CYS A 227 -13.76 -4.90 -1.15
N HIS A 228 -14.40 -5.60 -2.08
CA HIS A 228 -15.45 -5.06 -2.95
C HIS A 228 -16.61 -4.47 -2.14
N LYS A 229 -17.15 -5.21 -1.16
CA LYS A 229 -18.21 -4.73 -0.24
C LYS A 229 -17.78 -3.49 0.53
N TRP A 230 -16.54 -3.46 1.03
CA TRP A 230 -15.99 -2.29 1.72
C TRP A 230 -15.92 -1.07 0.80
N MET A 231 -15.51 -1.24 -0.46
CA MET A 231 -15.48 -0.16 -1.45
C MET A 231 -16.88 0.40 -1.73
N ILE A 232 -17.90 -0.46 -1.84
CA ILE A 232 -19.31 -0.04 -1.98
C ILE A 232 -19.76 0.76 -0.74
N GLN A 233 -19.54 0.23 0.46
CA GLN A 233 -19.88 0.90 1.73
C GLN A 233 -19.22 2.27 1.84
N ARG A 234 -18.01 2.42 1.34
CA ARG A 234 -17.27 3.69 1.28
C ARG A 234 -17.72 4.60 0.14
N LYS A 235 -18.68 4.21 -0.69
CA LYS A 235 -19.16 4.93 -1.88
C LYS A 235 -18.06 5.23 -2.90
N LEU A 236 -17.03 4.38 -2.93
CA LEU A 236 -15.96 4.45 -3.93
C LEU A 236 -16.46 3.93 -5.28
N ILE A 237 -17.31 2.93 -5.26
CA ILE A 237 -17.97 2.34 -6.44
C ILE A 237 -19.48 2.23 -6.20
N LYS A 238 -20.21 2.05 -7.28
CA LYS A 238 -21.67 1.78 -7.23
C LYS A 238 -21.91 0.26 -7.07
N HIS A 239 -23.11 -0.10 -6.63
CA HIS A 239 -23.58 -1.48 -6.62
C HIS A 239 -23.63 -2.06 -8.01
#